data_c4d96cce679eb989007b773d56a36ff7
#
_entry.id   c4d96cce679eb989007b773d56a36ff7
#
_cell.length_a   1.000
_cell.length_b   1.000
_cell.length_c   1.000
_cell.angle_alpha   90.00
_cell.angle_beta   90.00
_cell.angle_gamma   90.00
#
_symmetry.space_group_name_H-M   'P 1'
#
loop_
_entity.id
_entity.type
_entity.pdbx_description
1 polymer ?
#
loop_
_entity_poly.entity_id
_entity_poly.type
_entity_poly.pdbx_seq_one_letter_code
_entity_poly.pdbx_strand_id
1 'polypeptide(L)'
;MTVAMGPWAKRKSAYTRDFERQTAWLSVHAPRSAVSALMRVDRKSVGPICERVADELRVEQGAGLFDGLRSIGVDETGYRKGHTYMTVVVDHDRGRVIWMHQGRGQKVFDLFFQALTPARRESIRVAAGDGARWIDEYVFRWCPMAERILDGSHIVSWATDALDKVRTTAWREARKTGTAGKGAKDPVKGARRALPKNGPDLTATQRAQLECVARGCLIVCVWDHLIERKRSW
;
A
#
# COMPACT_ATOMS: atom_id res chain seq x y z
N MET A 1 -48.16 -12.58 -0.75
CA MET A 1 -47.95 -11.92 -2.03
C MET A 1 -46.55 -12.25 -2.49
N THR A 2 -46.37 -13.08 -3.50
CA THR A 2 -45.04 -13.48 -4.01
C THR A 2 -44.69 -12.51 -5.13
N VAL A 3 -43.70 -11.65 -4.92
CA VAL A 3 -43.20 -10.74 -5.94
C VAL A 3 -42.34 -11.56 -6.90
N ALA A 4 -42.72 -11.59 -8.18
CA ALA A 4 -41.91 -12.21 -9.23
C ALA A 4 -40.58 -11.46 -9.34
N MET A 5 -39.46 -12.18 -9.26
CA MET A 5 -38.12 -11.61 -9.40
C MET A 5 -37.72 -11.62 -10.87
N GLY A 6 -37.61 -10.44 -11.46
CA GLY A 6 -36.97 -10.32 -12.78
C GLY A 6 -35.46 -10.53 -12.71
N PRO A 7 -34.81 -10.96 -13.81
CA PRO A 7 -33.36 -11.18 -13.85
C PRO A 7 -32.52 -9.94 -13.55
N TRP A 8 -33.12 -8.77 -13.71
CA TRP A 8 -32.52 -7.46 -13.44
C TRP A 8 -32.63 -7.00 -11.98
N ALA A 9 -33.46 -7.67 -11.16
CA ALA A 9 -33.77 -7.27 -9.78
C ALA A 9 -33.01 -8.12 -8.77
N LYS A 10 -32.61 -7.51 -7.65
CA LYS A 10 -32.07 -8.21 -6.49
C LYS A 10 -33.09 -8.22 -5.36
N ARG A 11 -33.13 -9.33 -4.62
CA ARG A 11 -33.95 -9.43 -3.41
C ARG A 11 -33.45 -8.40 -2.38
N LYS A 12 -34.35 -7.61 -1.83
CA LYS A 12 -34.05 -6.54 -0.86
C LYS A 12 -33.27 -5.33 -1.44
N SER A 13 -33.26 -5.12 -2.73
CA SER A 13 -32.73 -3.89 -3.31
C SER A 13 -33.83 -3.09 -4.00
N ALA A 14 -33.78 -1.76 -3.88
CA ALA A 14 -34.60 -0.83 -4.64
C ALA A 14 -34.01 -0.52 -6.03
N TYR A 15 -32.84 -1.08 -6.35
CA TYR A 15 -32.09 -0.79 -7.56
C TYR A 15 -31.91 -2.05 -8.41
N THR A 16 -31.73 -1.84 -9.72
CA THR A 16 -31.40 -2.93 -10.64
C THR A 16 -29.95 -3.39 -10.44
N ARG A 17 -29.63 -4.61 -10.89
CA ARG A 17 -28.26 -5.16 -10.81
C ARG A 17 -27.26 -4.28 -11.53
N ASP A 18 -27.57 -3.82 -12.74
CA ASP A 18 -26.67 -3.01 -13.55
C ASP A 18 -26.44 -1.64 -12.91
N PHE A 19 -27.49 -1.04 -12.35
CA PHE A 19 -27.36 0.22 -11.61
C PHE A 19 -26.43 0.07 -10.41
N GLU A 20 -26.56 -1.00 -9.63
CA GLU A 20 -25.69 -1.27 -8.49
C GLU A 20 -24.24 -1.53 -8.93
N ARG A 21 -24.02 -2.31 -10.00
CA ARG A 21 -22.70 -2.57 -10.56
C ARG A 21 -22.02 -1.29 -11.07
N GLN A 22 -22.75 -0.44 -11.78
CA GLN A 22 -22.24 0.87 -12.20
C GLN A 22 -21.89 1.77 -11.00
N THR A 23 -22.77 1.81 -9.99
CA THR A 23 -22.51 2.59 -8.77
C THR A 23 -21.27 2.09 -8.05
N ALA A 24 -21.10 0.78 -7.91
CA ALA A 24 -19.93 0.18 -7.27
C ALA A 24 -18.65 0.45 -8.10
N TRP A 25 -18.71 0.31 -9.43
CA TRP A 25 -17.59 0.61 -10.30
C TRP A 25 -17.16 2.08 -10.20
N LEU A 26 -18.10 3.01 -10.24
CA LEU A 26 -17.82 4.44 -10.06
C LEU A 26 -17.21 4.75 -8.69
N SER A 27 -17.59 4.01 -7.64
CA SER A 27 -17.08 4.22 -6.29
C SER A 27 -15.61 3.84 -6.11
N VAL A 28 -15.06 3.06 -7.03
CA VAL A 28 -13.61 2.75 -7.08
C VAL A 28 -12.83 3.92 -7.70
N HIS A 29 -13.47 4.69 -8.61
CA HIS A 29 -12.80 5.72 -9.42
C HIS A 29 -13.11 7.16 -8.97
N ALA A 30 -14.14 7.37 -8.15
CA ALA A 30 -14.59 8.70 -7.75
C ALA A 30 -14.99 8.78 -6.28
N PRO A 31 -14.87 9.96 -5.66
CA PRO A 31 -15.34 10.18 -4.29
C PRO A 31 -16.84 9.89 -4.15
N ARG A 32 -17.25 9.34 -3.01
CA ARG A 32 -18.64 8.99 -2.73
C ARG A 32 -19.65 10.13 -2.98
N SER A 33 -19.25 11.38 -2.77
CA SER A 33 -20.07 12.56 -3.06
C SER A 33 -20.35 12.72 -4.54
N ALA A 34 -19.34 12.51 -5.39
CA ALA A 34 -19.50 12.58 -6.86
C ALA A 34 -20.36 11.44 -7.38
N VAL A 35 -20.15 10.21 -6.86
CA VAL A 35 -20.97 9.04 -7.21
C VAL A 35 -22.42 9.26 -6.82
N SER A 36 -22.70 9.76 -5.62
CA SER A 36 -24.04 10.09 -5.14
C SER A 36 -24.73 11.10 -6.05
N ALA A 37 -24.04 12.16 -6.44
CA ALA A 37 -24.58 13.19 -7.35
C ALA A 37 -24.84 12.64 -8.75
N LEU A 38 -23.89 11.89 -9.34
CA LEU A 38 -23.99 11.33 -10.69
C LEU A 38 -25.11 10.29 -10.79
N MET A 39 -25.14 9.36 -9.83
CA MET A 39 -26.13 8.27 -9.82
C MET A 39 -27.48 8.68 -9.21
N ARG A 40 -27.60 9.91 -8.70
CA ARG A 40 -28.81 10.45 -8.07
C ARG A 40 -29.34 9.58 -6.93
N VAL A 41 -28.44 9.07 -6.12
CA VAL A 41 -28.75 8.27 -4.92
C VAL A 41 -28.28 8.99 -3.66
N ASP A 42 -28.91 8.71 -2.52
CA ASP A 42 -28.43 9.21 -1.25
C ASP A 42 -26.98 8.70 -0.99
N ARG A 43 -26.13 9.59 -0.49
CA ARG A 43 -24.74 9.26 -0.14
C ARG A 43 -24.64 8.07 0.81
N LYS A 44 -25.63 7.87 1.68
CA LYS A 44 -25.70 6.73 2.58
C LYS A 44 -25.99 5.41 1.86
N SER A 45 -26.64 5.45 0.70
CA SER A 45 -26.97 4.26 -0.09
C SER A 45 -25.77 3.71 -0.87
N VAL A 46 -24.78 4.52 -1.19
CA VAL A 46 -23.60 4.10 -1.98
C VAL A 46 -22.83 2.96 -1.30
N GLY A 47 -22.59 3.03 0.01
CA GLY A 47 -21.89 1.97 0.75
C GLY A 47 -22.61 0.63 0.69
N PRO A 48 -23.87 0.54 1.13
CA PRO A 48 -24.66 -0.69 1.04
C PRO A 48 -24.80 -1.26 -0.39
N ILE A 49 -24.82 -0.40 -1.42
CA ILE A 49 -24.80 -0.87 -2.81
C ILE A 49 -23.46 -1.57 -3.11
N CYS A 50 -22.33 -0.93 -2.74
CA CYS A 50 -21.01 -1.53 -2.95
C CYS A 50 -20.85 -2.86 -2.20
N GLU A 51 -21.35 -2.96 -0.97
CA GLU A 51 -21.32 -4.20 -0.18
C GLU A 51 -22.08 -5.33 -0.89
N ARG A 52 -23.30 -5.08 -1.37
CA ARG A 52 -24.08 -6.09 -2.09
C ARG A 52 -23.42 -6.55 -3.40
N VAL A 53 -22.80 -5.61 -4.13
CA VAL A 53 -22.05 -5.96 -5.35
C VAL A 53 -20.79 -6.75 -5.01
N ALA A 54 -20.06 -6.38 -3.96
CA ALA A 54 -18.90 -7.12 -3.51
C ALA A 54 -19.25 -8.56 -3.10
N ASP A 55 -20.36 -8.74 -2.39
CA ASP A 55 -20.83 -10.08 -2.01
C ASP A 55 -21.24 -10.94 -3.21
N GLU A 56 -21.90 -10.33 -4.22
CA GLU A 56 -22.23 -11.01 -5.47
C GLU A 56 -20.97 -11.44 -6.23
N LEU A 57 -19.99 -10.53 -6.36
CA LEU A 57 -18.72 -10.84 -7.02
C LEU A 57 -17.92 -11.92 -6.28
N ARG A 58 -17.94 -11.94 -4.94
CA ARG A 58 -17.33 -13.02 -4.16
C ARG A 58 -17.95 -14.39 -4.46
N VAL A 59 -19.27 -14.43 -4.62
CA VAL A 59 -19.98 -15.67 -4.98
C VAL A 59 -19.66 -16.07 -6.43
N GLU A 60 -19.68 -15.11 -7.37
CA GLU A 60 -19.36 -15.35 -8.79
C GLU A 60 -17.91 -15.82 -8.99
N GLN A 61 -16.95 -15.22 -8.29
CA GLN A 61 -15.54 -15.58 -8.38
C GLN A 61 -15.21 -16.89 -7.63
N GLY A 62 -15.97 -17.21 -6.59
CA GLY A 62 -16.00 -18.47 -5.86
C GLY A 62 -14.61 -19.04 -5.53
N ALA A 63 -14.51 -20.37 -5.63
CA ALA A 63 -13.28 -21.11 -5.37
C ALA A 63 -12.14 -20.82 -6.36
N GLY A 64 -12.43 -20.24 -7.53
CA GLY A 64 -11.46 -19.87 -8.54
C GLY A 64 -10.56 -18.68 -8.20
N LEU A 65 -10.87 -17.94 -7.11
CA LEU A 65 -10.09 -16.78 -6.70
C LEU A 65 -8.63 -17.12 -6.38
N PHE A 66 -8.39 -18.33 -5.86
CA PHE A 66 -7.06 -18.84 -5.48
C PHE A 66 -6.45 -19.80 -6.51
N ASP A 67 -7.10 -20.03 -7.66
CA ASP A 67 -6.61 -20.98 -8.64
C ASP A 67 -5.39 -20.41 -9.39
N GLY A 68 -4.34 -21.23 -9.53
CA GLY A 68 -3.11 -20.83 -10.19
C GLY A 68 -2.34 -19.73 -9.50
N LEU A 69 -2.50 -19.57 -8.19
CA LEU A 69 -1.80 -18.58 -7.39
C LEU A 69 -0.31 -18.93 -7.30
N ARG A 70 0.56 -18.06 -7.81
CA ARG A 70 2.02 -18.25 -7.85
C ARG A 70 2.78 -17.18 -7.08
N SER A 71 2.36 -15.92 -7.19
CA SER A 71 3.05 -14.79 -6.59
C SER A 71 2.08 -14.00 -5.73
N ILE A 72 2.36 -13.96 -4.43
CA ILE A 72 1.54 -13.23 -3.46
C ILE A 72 2.29 -12.04 -2.88
N GLY A 73 1.57 -10.97 -2.61
CA GLY A 73 2.04 -9.85 -1.79
C GLY A 73 1.18 -9.75 -0.53
N VAL A 74 1.83 -9.45 0.59
CA VAL A 74 1.18 -9.27 1.89
C VAL A 74 1.49 -7.90 2.43
N ASP A 75 0.46 -7.15 2.82
CA ASP A 75 0.59 -5.83 3.42
C ASP A 75 -0.38 -5.66 4.58
N GLU A 76 0.04 -4.88 5.58
CA GLU A 76 -0.77 -4.52 6.74
C GLU A 76 -1.03 -3.02 6.73
N THR A 77 -2.24 -2.62 6.41
CA THR A 77 -2.62 -1.21 6.31
C THR A 77 -3.54 -0.77 7.44
N GLY A 78 -3.26 0.42 7.99
CA GLY A 78 -4.15 1.08 8.94
C GLY A 78 -5.25 1.84 8.22
N TYR A 79 -6.50 1.44 8.37
CA TYR A 79 -7.62 2.08 7.65
C TYR A 79 -8.49 3.02 8.51
N ARG A 80 -8.24 3.05 9.82
CA ARG A 80 -8.90 4.00 10.76
C ARG A 80 -7.93 4.49 11.82
N LYS A 81 -8.18 5.68 12.36
CA LYS A 81 -7.50 6.17 13.56
C LYS A 81 -7.77 5.21 14.73
N GLY A 82 -6.79 4.97 15.60
CA GLY A 82 -6.93 4.09 16.76
C GLY A 82 -6.48 2.65 16.51
N HIS A 83 -5.43 2.47 15.70
CA HIS A 83 -4.77 1.16 15.47
C HIS A 83 -5.68 0.07 14.90
N THR A 84 -6.64 0.45 14.06
CA THR A 84 -7.45 -0.53 13.33
C THR A 84 -6.72 -0.88 12.04
N TYR A 85 -6.25 -2.12 11.95
CA TYR A 85 -5.48 -2.63 10.83
C TYR A 85 -6.28 -3.61 10.01
N MET A 86 -5.87 -3.78 8.78
CA MET A 86 -6.35 -4.78 7.84
C MET A 86 -5.13 -5.45 7.20
N THR A 87 -5.10 -6.76 7.22
CA THR A 87 -4.14 -7.54 6.45
C THR A 87 -4.73 -7.82 5.08
N VAL A 88 -3.98 -7.51 4.04
CA VAL A 88 -4.37 -7.67 2.64
C VAL A 88 -3.42 -8.62 1.95
N VAL A 89 -3.94 -9.54 1.17
CA VAL A 89 -3.14 -10.40 0.30
C VAL A 89 -3.54 -10.16 -1.14
N VAL A 90 -2.54 -9.90 -1.97
CA VAL A 90 -2.69 -9.63 -3.41
C VAL A 90 -2.09 -10.75 -4.23
N ASP A 91 -2.68 -11.02 -5.38
CA ASP A 91 -2.11 -11.83 -6.46
C ASP A 91 -1.34 -10.87 -7.37
N HIS A 92 -0.01 -10.94 -7.35
CA HIS A 92 0.84 -10.06 -8.16
C HIS A 92 0.74 -10.36 -9.64
N ASP A 93 0.55 -11.62 -10.00
CA ASP A 93 0.48 -12.03 -11.41
C ASP A 93 -0.76 -11.44 -12.10
N ARG A 94 -1.86 -11.30 -11.34
CA ARG A 94 -3.13 -10.76 -11.85
C ARG A 94 -3.43 -9.34 -11.39
N GLY A 95 -2.60 -8.75 -10.52
CA GLY A 95 -2.76 -7.39 -10.01
C GLY A 95 -4.07 -7.19 -9.24
N ARG A 96 -4.49 -8.16 -8.42
CA ARG A 96 -5.76 -8.11 -7.70
C ARG A 96 -5.65 -8.51 -6.24
N VAL A 97 -6.49 -7.91 -5.41
CA VAL A 97 -6.69 -8.37 -4.03
C VAL A 97 -7.44 -9.69 -4.03
N ILE A 98 -6.89 -10.72 -3.39
CA ILE A 98 -7.48 -12.06 -3.29
C ILE A 98 -8.02 -12.39 -1.91
N TRP A 99 -7.51 -11.72 -0.88
CA TRP A 99 -7.96 -11.92 0.48
C TRP A 99 -7.73 -10.67 1.32
N MET A 100 -8.60 -10.42 2.26
CA MET A 100 -8.43 -9.38 3.27
C MET A 100 -9.13 -9.77 4.57
N HIS A 101 -8.55 -9.36 5.69
CA HIS A 101 -9.12 -9.60 7.00
C HIS A 101 -8.79 -8.47 7.97
N GLN A 102 -9.73 -8.14 8.85
CA GLN A 102 -9.49 -7.16 9.91
C GLN A 102 -8.49 -7.70 10.93
N GLY A 103 -7.54 -6.89 11.31
CA GLY A 103 -6.46 -7.22 12.22
C GLY A 103 -5.11 -7.25 11.53
N ARG A 104 -4.09 -7.65 12.28
CA ARG A 104 -2.70 -7.76 11.83
C ARG A 104 -1.96 -8.87 12.55
N GLY A 105 -0.80 -9.21 12.00
CA GLY A 105 0.14 -10.16 12.61
C GLY A 105 -0.18 -11.62 12.31
N GLN A 106 0.60 -12.47 12.95
CA GLN A 106 0.67 -13.90 12.69
C GLN A 106 -0.68 -14.61 12.64
N LYS A 107 -1.54 -14.38 13.64
CA LYS A 107 -2.85 -15.04 13.75
C LYS A 107 -3.78 -14.72 12.58
N VAL A 108 -3.71 -13.49 12.08
CA VAL A 108 -4.54 -13.08 10.95
C VAL A 108 -4.01 -13.68 9.66
N PHE A 109 -2.70 -13.66 9.47
CA PHE A 109 -2.07 -14.23 8.29
C PHE A 109 -2.24 -15.76 8.22
N ASP A 110 -2.27 -16.43 9.35
CA ASP A 110 -2.56 -17.86 9.44
C ASP A 110 -3.94 -18.22 8.85
N LEU A 111 -4.96 -17.37 9.05
CA LEU A 111 -6.29 -17.55 8.48
C LEU A 111 -6.27 -17.57 6.95
N PHE A 112 -5.41 -16.79 6.32
CA PHE A 112 -5.23 -16.82 4.87
C PHE A 112 -4.76 -18.20 4.40
N PHE A 113 -3.69 -18.73 5.01
CA PHE A 113 -3.18 -20.03 4.63
C PHE A 113 -4.14 -21.18 4.94
N GLN A 114 -4.90 -21.07 6.02
CA GLN A 114 -5.97 -22.06 6.34
C GLN A 114 -7.09 -22.07 5.30
N ALA A 115 -7.36 -20.93 4.66
CA ALA A 115 -8.34 -20.84 3.57
C ALA A 115 -7.86 -21.50 2.27
N LEU A 116 -6.55 -21.78 2.14
CA LEU A 116 -5.96 -22.44 0.99
C LEU A 116 -5.89 -23.95 1.17
N THR A 117 -6.15 -24.69 0.10
CA THR A 117 -5.84 -26.13 0.07
C THR A 117 -4.32 -26.37 0.07
N PRO A 118 -3.84 -27.55 0.52
CA PRO A 118 -2.41 -27.86 0.44
C PRO A 118 -1.81 -27.65 -0.96
N ALA A 119 -2.48 -28.11 -2.00
CA ALA A 119 -2.03 -27.94 -3.39
C ALA A 119 -1.89 -26.47 -3.80
N ARG A 120 -2.80 -25.58 -3.33
CA ARG A 120 -2.71 -24.15 -3.59
C ARG A 120 -1.55 -23.48 -2.83
N ARG A 121 -1.25 -23.93 -1.62
CA ARG A 121 -0.07 -23.45 -0.87
C ARG A 121 1.22 -23.85 -1.57
N GLU A 122 1.29 -25.10 -2.03
CA GLU A 122 2.43 -25.63 -2.79
C GLU A 122 2.62 -24.95 -4.14
N SER A 123 1.58 -24.37 -4.73
CA SER A 123 1.71 -23.64 -6.01
C SER A 123 2.35 -22.25 -5.86
N ILE A 124 2.38 -21.68 -4.64
CA ILE A 124 2.98 -20.37 -4.37
C ILE A 124 4.50 -20.50 -4.47
N ARG A 125 5.10 -19.67 -5.33
CA ARG A 125 6.55 -19.63 -5.61
C ARG A 125 7.21 -18.38 -5.11
N VAL A 126 6.46 -17.28 -4.95
CA VAL A 126 6.97 -15.98 -4.51
C VAL A 126 6.02 -15.40 -3.45
N ALA A 127 6.59 -14.91 -2.36
CA ALA A 127 5.86 -14.21 -1.33
C ALA A 127 6.55 -12.88 -1.00
N ALA A 128 5.97 -11.76 -1.46
CA ALA A 128 6.44 -10.42 -1.17
C ALA A 128 5.77 -9.85 0.09
N GLY A 129 6.46 -9.00 0.82
CA GLY A 129 5.91 -8.30 1.99
C GLY A 129 6.96 -7.45 2.67
N ASP A 130 6.61 -6.80 3.78
CA ASP A 130 7.53 -6.02 4.58
C ASP A 130 8.62 -6.89 5.23
N GLY A 131 9.60 -6.30 5.90
CA GLY A 131 10.72 -7.01 6.53
C GLY A 131 10.42 -7.61 7.91
N ALA A 132 9.17 -7.86 8.24
CA ALA A 132 8.81 -8.47 9.52
C ALA A 132 9.19 -9.95 9.55
N ARG A 133 10.04 -10.35 10.51
CA ARG A 133 10.52 -11.74 10.65
C ARG A 133 9.39 -12.76 10.72
N TRP A 134 8.26 -12.42 11.31
CA TRP A 134 7.15 -13.34 11.44
C TRP A 134 6.54 -13.70 10.07
N ILE A 135 6.62 -12.80 9.06
CA ILE A 135 6.18 -13.11 7.69
C ILE A 135 7.09 -14.19 7.10
N ASP A 136 8.41 -14.06 7.29
CA ASP A 136 9.38 -15.02 6.80
C ASP A 136 9.12 -16.42 7.40
N GLU A 137 8.90 -16.49 8.73
CA GLU A 137 8.60 -17.74 9.44
C GLU A 137 7.31 -18.41 8.94
N TYR A 138 6.25 -17.59 8.68
CA TYR A 138 4.97 -18.12 8.21
C TYR A 138 5.00 -18.54 6.75
N VAL A 139 5.68 -17.78 5.88
CA VAL A 139 5.89 -18.18 4.49
C VAL A 139 6.68 -19.48 4.42
N PHE A 140 7.77 -19.60 5.17
CA PHE A 140 8.56 -20.83 5.24
C PHE A 140 7.73 -22.02 5.73
N ARG A 141 6.90 -21.82 6.76
CA ARG A 141 6.05 -22.86 7.33
C ARG A 141 4.97 -23.35 6.36
N TRP A 142 4.27 -22.42 5.69
CA TRP A 142 3.10 -22.74 4.90
C TRP A 142 3.40 -22.96 3.41
N CYS A 143 4.44 -22.34 2.90
CA CYS A 143 4.85 -22.36 1.52
C CYS A 143 6.37 -22.55 1.42
N PRO A 144 6.92 -23.72 1.82
CA PRO A 144 8.37 -23.92 1.95
C PRO A 144 9.11 -23.81 0.60
N MET A 145 8.39 -23.91 -0.52
CA MET A 145 8.94 -23.77 -1.88
C MET A 145 8.88 -22.31 -2.39
N ALA A 146 8.33 -21.38 -1.60
CA ALA A 146 8.21 -19.99 -2.02
C ALA A 146 9.48 -19.21 -1.68
N GLU A 147 9.96 -18.43 -2.65
CA GLU A 147 11.00 -17.43 -2.44
C GLU A 147 10.40 -16.22 -1.72
N ARG A 148 11.04 -15.78 -0.66
CA ARG A 148 10.63 -14.61 0.10
C ARG A 148 11.30 -13.35 -0.45
N ILE A 149 10.50 -12.38 -0.88
CA ILE A 149 10.99 -11.13 -1.44
C ILE A 149 10.55 -9.95 -0.54
N LEU A 150 11.48 -9.03 -0.28
CA LEU A 150 11.14 -7.78 0.40
C LEU A 150 10.41 -6.85 -0.55
N ASP A 151 9.33 -6.24 -0.05
CA ASP A 151 8.62 -5.22 -0.81
C ASP A 151 9.52 -3.98 -1.01
N GLY A 152 9.71 -3.61 -2.28
CA GLY A 152 10.55 -2.47 -2.68
C GLY A 152 10.11 -1.15 -2.07
N SER A 153 8.81 -0.95 -1.82
CA SER A 153 8.29 0.26 -1.18
C SER A 153 8.82 0.42 0.26
N HIS A 154 8.91 -0.67 0.99
CA HIS A 154 9.48 -0.69 2.35
C HIS A 154 10.98 -0.43 2.34
N ILE A 155 11.72 -0.96 1.37
CA ILE A 155 13.16 -0.68 1.21
C ILE A 155 13.40 0.81 0.97
N VAL A 156 12.62 1.43 0.08
CA VAL A 156 12.69 2.87 -0.19
C VAL A 156 12.33 3.69 1.06
N SER A 157 11.29 3.27 1.79
CA SER A 157 10.90 3.92 3.05
C SER A 157 12.02 3.87 4.08
N TRP A 158 12.64 2.71 4.30
CA TRP A 158 13.76 2.57 5.24
C TRP A 158 14.97 3.41 4.84
N ALA A 159 15.31 3.44 3.55
CA ALA A 159 16.37 4.29 3.05
C ALA A 159 16.08 5.78 3.30
N THR A 160 14.84 6.20 3.06
CA THR A 160 14.38 7.58 3.30
C THR A 160 14.43 7.93 4.80
N ASP A 161 14.00 7.03 5.67
CA ASP A 161 14.05 7.21 7.12
C ASP A 161 15.50 7.27 7.63
N ALA A 162 16.39 6.45 7.08
CA ALA A 162 17.81 6.50 7.40
C ALA A 162 18.43 7.85 7.00
N LEU A 163 18.12 8.35 5.81
CA LEU A 163 18.54 9.67 5.35
C LEU A 163 18.02 10.79 6.26
N ASP A 164 16.74 10.72 6.69
CA ASP A 164 16.18 11.72 7.60
C ASP A 164 16.82 11.68 9.00
N LYS A 165 17.21 10.52 9.49
CA LYS A 165 17.97 10.38 10.73
C LYS A 165 19.36 11.04 10.61
N VAL A 166 20.10 10.77 9.54
CA VAL A 166 21.41 11.39 9.26
C VAL A 166 21.26 12.91 9.17
N ARG A 167 20.30 13.40 8.39
CA ARG A 167 19.99 14.82 8.27
C ARG A 167 19.71 15.46 9.63
N THR A 168 18.88 14.81 10.45
CA THR A 168 18.48 15.34 11.77
C THR A 168 19.67 15.39 12.72
N THR A 169 20.56 14.39 12.68
CA THR A 169 21.78 14.35 13.49
C THR A 169 22.72 15.47 13.08
N ALA A 170 23.01 15.61 11.78
CA ALA A 170 23.85 16.68 11.26
C ALA A 170 23.31 18.08 11.60
N TRP A 171 21.98 18.26 11.53
CA TRP A 171 21.35 19.51 11.94
C TRP A 171 21.51 19.81 13.43
N ARG A 172 21.39 18.81 14.29
CA ARG A 172 21.61 18.97 15.74
C ARG A 172 23.06 19.35 16.06
N GLU A 173 24.01 18.74 15.39
CA GLU A 173 25.44 19.04 15.53
C GLU A 173 25.77 20.45 15.06
N ALA A 174 25.29 20.85 13.88
CA ALA A 174 25.48 22.19 13.35
C ALA A 174 24.88 23.28 14.27
N ARG A 175 23.78 22.97 14.96
CA ARG A 175 23.23 23.89 15.98
C ARG A 175 24.08 23.97 17.22
N LYS A 176 24.69 22.89 17.67
CA LYS A 176 25.59 22.89 18.84
C LYS A 176 26.88 23.68 18.57
N THR A 177 27.39 23.58 17.35
CA THR A 177 28.62 24.30 16.91
C THR A 177 28.37 25.74 16.47
N GLY A 178 27.10 26.21 16.47
CA GLY A 178 26.74 27.55 16.02
C GLY A 178 26.78 27.77 14.51
N THR A 179 27.00 26.73 13.74
CA THR A 179 27.09 26.78 12.26
C THR A 179 25.74 26.65 11.56
N ALA A 180 24.68 26.31 12.28
CA ALA A 180 23.32 26.21 11.72
C ALA A 180 22.73 27.58 11.43
N GLY A 181 22.06 27.72 10.31
CA GLY A 181 21.27 28.90 9.97
C GLY A 181 20.11 29.13 10.95
N LYS A 182 19.69 30.39 11.11
CA LYS A 182 18.57 30.74 12.03
C LYS A 182 17.23 30.57 11.34
N GLY A 183 16.30 29.83 11.98
CA GLY A 183 14.87 29.75 11.59
C GLY A 183 14.57 28.91 10.34
N ALA A 184 13.55 29.34 9.59
CA ALA A 184 13.05 28.62 8.39
C ALA A 184 14.01 28.64 7.19
N LYS A 185 15.08 29.45 7.23
CA LYS A 185 16.12 29.53 6.19
C LYS A 185 17.28 28.55 6.40
N ASP A 186 17.20 27.68 7.42
CA ASP A 186 18.21 26.65 7.64
C ASP A 186 18.16 25.62 6.48
N PRO A 187 19.18 25.50 5.65
CA PRO A 187 19.17 24.65 4.47
C PRO A 187 19.06 23.18 4.85
N VAL A 188 19.65 22.75 5.96
CA VAL A 188 19.59 21.35 6.41
C VAL A 188 18.19 20.96 6.85
N LYS A 189 17.48 21.87 7.55
CA LYS A 189 16.07 21.67 7.91
C LYS A 189 15.17 21.64 6.68
N GLY A 190 15.40 22.55 5.71
CA GLY A 190 14.65 22.66 4.45
C GLY A 190 14.85 21.47 3.50
N ALA A 191 15.99 20.79 3.57
CA ALA A 191 16.35 19.68 2.69
C ALA A 191 15.50 18.40 2.88
N ARG A 192 14.71 18.28 3.95
CA ARG A 192 13.90 17.08 4.25
C ARG A 192 13.08 16.56 3.06
N ARG A 193 12.48 17.48 2.28
CA ARG A 193 11.64 17.11 1.12
C ARG A 193 12.43 17.02 -0.18
N ALA A 194 13.66 17.50 -0.20
CA ALA A 194 14.53 17.47 -1.36
C ALA A 194 15.36 16.19 -1.43
N LEU A 195 15.87 15.73 -0.28
CA LEU A 195 16.74 14.55 -0.17
C LEU A 195 16.16 13.26 -0.78
N PRO A 196 14.88 12.91 -0.61
CA PRO A 196 14.33 11.68 -1.19
C PRO A 196 13.92 11.79 -2.66
N LYS A 197 14.01 12.98 -3.28
CA LYS A 197 13.62 13.19 -4.66
C LYS A 197 14.73 12.82 -5.66
N ASN A 198 14.33 12.41 -6.86
CA ASN A 198 15.25 12.27 -7.97
C ASN A 198 15.73 13.66 -8.46
N GLY A 199 16.95 13.74 -9.00
CA GLY A 199 17.52 14.97 -9.49
C GLY A 199 16.62 15.78 -10.44
N PRO A 200 15.98 15.17 -11.46
CA PRO A 200 15.04 15.85 -12.36
C PRO A 200 13.81 16.44 -11.67
N ASP A 201 13.35 15.82 -10.58
CA ASP A 201 12.13 16.22 -9.86
C ASP A 201 12.36 17.35 -8.85
N LEU A 202 13.61 17.79 -8.70
CA LEU A 202 13.98 18.87 -7.80
C LEU A 202 13.61 20.23 -8.38
N THR A 203 12.91 21.06 -7.59
CA THR A 203 12.75 22.49 -7.92
C THR A 203 14.09 23.22 -7.80
N ALA A 204 14.21 24.38 -8.45
CA ALA A 204 15.41 25.21 -8.36
C ALA A 204 15.80 25.54 -6.90
N THR A 205 14.80 25.86 -6.07
CA THR A 205 15.00 26.13 -4.64
C THR A 205 15.52 24.90 -3.89
N GLN A 206 14.98 23.71 -4.19
CA GLN A 206 15.40 22.47 -3.56
C GLN A 206 16.83 22.09 -3.97
N ARG A 207 17.18 22.31 -5.23
CA ARG A 207 18.54 22.08 -5.75
C ARG A 207 19.54 22.99 -5.05
N ALA A 208 19.26 24.30 -4.96
CA ALA A 208 20.10 25.24 -4.23
C ALA A 208 20.25 24.88 -2.73
N GLN A 209 19.19 24.38 -2.11
CA GLN A 209 19.24 23.89 -0.72
C GLN A 209 20.17 22.68 -0.58
N LEU A 210 20.08 21.71 -1.49
CA LEU A 210 20.95 20.52 -1.47
C LEU A 210 22.42 20.89 -1.75
N GLU A 211 22.69 21.80 -2.67
CA GLU A 211 24.04 22.33 -2.93
C GLU A 211 24.63 23.02 -1.69
N CYS A 212 23.82 23.78 -0.98
CA CYS A 212 24.24 24.42 0.27
C CYS A 212 24.55 23.38 1.36
N VAL A 213 23.75 22.34 1.49
CA VAL A 213 24.00 21.21 2.40
C VAL A 213 25.25 20.46 1.99
N ALA A 214 25.48 20.28 0.69
CA ALA A 214 26.65 19.62 0.12
C ALA A 214 27.97 20.33 0.47
N ARG A 215 27.98 21.64 0.38
CA ARG A 215 29.18 22.45 0.68
C ARG A 215 29.50 22.52 2.17
N GLY A 216 28.52 22.27 3.05
CA GLY A 216 28.66 22.40 4.50
C GLY A 216 28.69 21.11 5.30
N CYS A 217 28.47 19.96 4.70
CA CYS A 217 28.30 18.71 5.45
C CYS A 217 28.76 17.47 4.67
N LEU A 218 29.45 16.55 5.35
CA LEU A 218 29.89 15.23 4.87
C LEU A 218 28.75 14.28 4.38
N ILE A 219 27.49 14.74 4.39
CA ILE A 219 26.30 13.97 3.94
C ILE A 219 26.34 13.65 2.44
N VAL A 220 27.12 14.39 1.65
CA VAL A 220 27.20 14.27 0.20
C VAL A 220 27.84 12.99 -0.28
N CYS A 221 28.82 12.46 0.44
CA CYS A 221 29.49 11.21 0.05
C CYS A 221 28.55 9.99 0.08
N VAL A 222 27.53 10.01 0.95
CA VAL A 222 26.51 8.93 1.02
C VAL A 222 25.47 9.09 -0.10
N TRP A 223 25.19 10.34 -0.49
CA TRP A 223 24.21 10.67 -1.52
C TRP A 223 24.67 10.29 -2.93
N ASP A 224 25.90 10.66 -3.29
CA ASP A 224 26.47 10.33 -4.60
C ASP A 224 26.57 8.80 -4.80
N HIS A 225 26.93 8.07 -3.75
CA HIS A 225 27.02 6.61 -3.78
C HIS A 225 25.65 5.90 -3.93
N LEU A 226 24.58 6.49 -3.38
CA LEU A 226 23.22 5.96 -3.52
C LEU A 226 22.59 6.31 -4.88
N ILE A 227 22.90 7.46 -5.45
CA ILE A 227 22.39 7.88 -6.77
C ILE A 227 23.10 7.12 -7.90
N GLU A 228 24.40 6.90 -7.81
CA GLU A 228 25.14 6.12 -8.81
C GLU A 228 24.66 4.67 -8.87
N ARG A 229 24.31 4.06 -7.73
CA ARG A 229 23.69 2.73 -7.70
C ARG A 229 22.30 2.67 -8.33
N LYS A 230 21.49 3.74 -8.26
CA LYS A 230 20.17 3.80 -8.92
C LYS A 230 20.23 3.96 -10.44
N ARG A 231 21.37 4.38 -11.01
CA ARG A 231 21.55 4.49 -12.47
C ARG A 231 21.97 3.19 -13.17
N SER A 232 22.26 2.14 -12.38
CA SER A 232 22.73 0.83 -12.88
C SER A 232 21.68 -0.29 -12.77
N TRP A 233 20.39 0.07 -12.53
CA TRP A 233 19.26 -0.87 -12.56
C TRP A 233 18.23 -0.46 -13.61
#